data_2b717e66cadfcc2ca05a7ec073b9cabd
#
_entry.id   2b717e66cadfcc2ca05a7ec073b9cabd
#
_cell.length_a   1.000
_cell.length_b   1.000
_cell.length_c   1.000
_cell.angle_alpha   90.00
_cell.angle_beta   90.00
_cell.angle_gamma   90.00
#
_symmetry.space_group_name_H-M   'P 1'
#
loop_
_entity.id
_entity.type
_entity.pdbx_description
1 polymer ?
#
loop_
_entity_poly.entity_id
_entity_poly.type
_entity_poly.pdbx_seq_one_letter_code
_entity_poly.pdbx_strand_id
1 'polypeptide(L)'
;LHSIYKPKTSKRKIASLKAFFHYCEFYEFIEKNPFDKIQIRFREPIILPKTIPLQTLELFLSTIYTQRQLATTPYQQKNALRDAAVIELLFATGIRISELCSLKPCDVNLNDNFVLIYGKGSKERKLQIGNANVLKTLNEYKNTFSTEIESCDHFFANQTGKPLSDQSVRRMIQKYAALAGIEQHMTP
;
A
#
# COMPACT_ATOMS: atom_id res chain seq x y z
N LEU A 1 -16.68 27.06 4.86
CA LEU A 1 -15.91 25.79 4.67
C LEU A 1 -16.35 24.69 5.65
N HIS A 2 -16.68 25.01 6.90
CA HIS A 2 -17.10 24.03 7.90
C HIS A 2 -18.44 23.34 7.62
N SER A 3 -19.34 23.98 6.89
CA SER A 3 -20.66 23.42 6.55
C SER A 3 -20.62 22.47 5.34
N ILE A 4 -19.56 22.57 4.51
CA ILE A 4 -19.48 21.86 3.22
C ILE A 4 -18.50 20.68 3.28
N TYR A 5 -17.44 20.77 4.09
CA TYR A 5 -16.38 19.78 4.13
C TYR A 5 -16.13 19.22 5.53
N LYS A 6 -15.71 17.93 5.58
CA LYS A 6 -15.22 17.33 6.83
C LYS A 6 -14.02 18.12 7.39
N PRO A 7 -13.84 18.22 8.72
CA PRO A 7 -12.77 19.01 9.35
C PRO A 7 -11.37 18.77 8.77
N LYS A 8 -11.02 17.51 8.52
CA LYS A 8 -9.73 17.11 7.93
C LYS A 8 -9.53 17.65 6.51
N THR A 9 -10.60 17.67 5.70
CA THR A 9 -10.57 18.24 4.34
C THR A 9 -10.44 19.76 4.39
N SER A 10 -11.15 20.43 5.28
CA SER A 10 -11.05 21.87 5.50
C SER A 10 -9.65 22.27 5.93
N LYS A 11 -9.06 21.55 6.89
CA LYS A 11 -7.68 21.75 7.36
C LYS A 11 -6.66 21.66 6.22
N ARG A 12 -6.77 20.64 5.36
CA ARG A 12 -5.89 20.47 4.20
C ARG A 12 -6.01 21.61 3.21
N LYS A 13 -7.25 22.03 2.87
CA LYS A 13 -7.50 23.15 1.94
C LYS A 13 -6.91 24.44 2.47
N ILE A 14 -7.09 24.72 3.77
CA ILE A 14 -6.54 25.92 4.41
C ILE A 14 -5.01 25.88 4.45
N ALA A 15 -4.41 24.73 4.72
CA ALA A 15 -2.96 24.57 4.66
C ALA A 15 -2.40 24.87 3.25
N SER A 16 -3.08 24.40 2.20
CA SER A 16 -2.70 24.71 0.80
C SER A 16 -2.83 26.21 0.48
N LEU A 17 -3.91 26.85 0.94
CA LEU A 17 -4.08 28.30 0.77
C LEU A 17 -3.02 29.12 1.52
N LYS A 18 -2.70 28.73 2.77
CA LYS A 18 -1.61 29.36 3.53
C LYS A 18 -0.27 29.26 2.81
N ALA A 19 0.06 28.07 2.28
CA ALA A 19 1.29 27.88 1.52
C ALA A 19 1.33 28.73 0.25
N PHE A 20 0.20 28.81 -0.46
CA PHE A 20 0.08 29.65 -1.66
C PHE A 20 0.27 31.14 -1.36
N PHE A 21 -0.40 31.67 -0.34
CA PHE A 21 -0.26 33.09 0.01
C PHE A 21 1.13 33.41 0.58
N HIS A 22 1.74 32.48 1.31
CA HIS A 22 3.14 32.63 1.73
C HIS A 22 4.11 32.70 0.53
N TYR A 23 3.88 31.85 -0.48
CA TYR A 23 4.61 31.93 -1.74
C TYR A 23 4.42 33.30 -2.43
N CYS A 24 3.17 33.80 -2.52
CA CYS A 24 2.89 35.10 -3.14
C CYS A 24 3.57 36.24 -2.40
N GLU A 25 3.61 36.23 -1.08
CA GLU A 25 4.32 37.23 -0.27
C GLU A 25 5.84 37.13 -0.45
N PHE A 26 6.39 35.92 -0.42
CA PHE A 26 7.82 35.68 -0.61
C PHE A 26 8.35 36.18 -1.96
N TYR A 27 7.55 36.08 -3.02
CA TYR A 27 7.88 36.58 -4.36
C TYR A 27 7.31 37.98 -4.63
N GLU A 28 6.90 38.72 -3.61
CA GLU A 28 6.43 40.11 -3.68
C GLU A 28 5.23 40.34 -4.61
N PHE A 29 4.42 39.28 -4.87
CA PHE A 29 3.16 39.44 -5.63
C PHE A 29 2.06 40.11 -4.79
N ILE A 30 2.20 40.06 -3.45
CA ILE A 30 1.33 40.72 -2.47
C ILE A 30 2.20 41.33 -1.37
N GLU A 31 1.80 42.47 -0.84
CA GLU A 31 2.54 43.16 0.25
C GLU A 31 2.38 42.46 1.62
N LYS A 32 1.24 41.83 1.86
CA LYS A 32 0.92 41.16 3.14
C LYS A 32 0.13 39.90 2.92
N ASN A 33 0.48 38.86 3.69
CA ASN A 33 -0.23 37.60 3.67
C ASN A 33 -1.59 37.73 4.42
N PRO A 34 -2.75 37.49 3.75
CA PRO A 34 -4.05 37.59 4.38
C PRO A 34 -4.27 36.56 5.50
N PHE A 35 -3.44 35.53 5.58
CA PHE A 35 -3.54 34.49 6.60
C PHE A 35 -2.75 34.78 7.89
N ASP A 36 -1.91 35.79 7.95
CA ASP A 36 -1.07 36.07 9.16
C ASP A 36 -1.90 36.32 10.42
N LYS A 37 -3.03 36.98 10.28
CA LYS A 37 -3.94 37.27 11.38
C LYS A 37 -5.01 36.21 11.61
N ILE A 38 -5.04 35.14 10.80
CA ILE A 38 -6.08 34.13 10.85
C ILE A 38 -5.58 32.91 11.63
N GLN A 39 -6.05 32.76 12.87
CA GLN A 39 -5.86 31.56 13.69
C GLN A 39 -7.05 30.62 13.54
N ILE A 40 -6.90 29.55 12.76
CA ILE A 40 -7.96 28.55 12.60
C ILE A 40 -7.58 27.32 13.43
N ARG A 41 -8.39 27.06 14.46
CA ARG A 41 -8.27 25.85 15.28
C ARG A 41 -9.33 24.84 14.87
N PHE A 42 -8.90 23.66 14.41
CA PHE A 42 -9.79 22.54 14.16
C PHE A 42 -9.78 21.60 15.37
N ARG A 43 -10.95 21.41 16.00
CA ARG A 43 -11.14 20.35 16.99
C ARG A 43 -11.44 19.07 16.20
N GLU A 44 -10.46 18.18 16.10
CA GLU A 44 -10.66 16.84 15.54
C GLU A 44 -10.96 15.89 16.71
N PRO A 45 -12.01 15.07 16.63
CA PRO A 45 -12.22 14.01 17.61
C PRO A 45 -11.07 12.99 17.49
N ILE A 46 -10.59 12.50 18.61
CA ILE A 46 -9.65 11.37 18.65
C ILE A 46 -10.46 10.13 18.27
N ILE A 47 -10.28 9.67 17.03
CA ILE A 47 -10.90 8.44 16.52
C ILE A 47 -9.88 7.32 16.68
N LEU A 48 -10.21 6.31 17.45
CA LEU A 48 -9.38 5.11 17.56
C LEU A 48 -9.23 4.44 16.18
N PRO A 49 -8.03 3.94 15.84
CA PRO A 49 -7.84 3.18 14.63
C PRO A 49 -8.78 1.97 14.60
N LYS A 50 -9.44 1.76 13.47
CA LYS A 50 -10.23 0.53 13.26
C LYS A 50 -9.26 -0.60 12.96
N THR A 51 -9.18 -1.57 13.84
CA THR A 51 -8.41 -2.80 13.63
C THR A 51 -9.26 -3.84 12.90
N ILE A 52 -8.62 -4.70 12.14
CA ILE A 52 -9.26 -5.86 11.51
C ILE A 52 -9.23 -7.00 12.54
N PRO A 53 -10.37 -7.61 12.92
CA PRO A 53 -10.39 -8.76 13.81
C PRO A 53 -9.57 -9.92 13.23
N LEU A 54 -8.90 -10.68 14.08
CA LEU A 54 -8.06 -11.81 13.67
C LEU A 54 -8.84 -12.82 12.82
N GLN A 55 -10.05 -13.17 13.23
CA GLN A 55 -10.93 -14.07 12.48
C GLN A 55 -11.24 -13.58 11.06
N THR A 56 -11.46 -12.27 10.90
CA THR A 56 -11.67 -11.66 9.58
C THR A 56 -10.41 -11.76 8.71
N LEU A 57 -9.23 -11.59 9.32
CA LEU A 57 -7.96 -11.74 8.62
C LEU A 57 -7.71 -13.20 8.21
N GLU A 58 -7.97 -14.15 9.09
CA GLU A 58 -7.87 -15.57 8.78
C GLU A 58 -8.81 -15.99 7.64
N LEU A 59 -10.06 -15.53 7.67
CA LEU A 59 -11.03 -15.74 6.59
C LEU A 59 -10.53 -15.14 5.26
N PHE A 60 -9.99 -13.94 5.31
CA PHE A 60 -9.42 -13.28 4.13
C PHE A 60 -8.26 -14.08 3.52
N LEU A 61 -7.29 -14.48 4.34
CA LEU A 61 -6.13 -15.26 3.89
C LEU A 61 -6.55 -16.65 3.38
N SER A 62 -7.44 -17.36 4.09
CA SER A 62 -7.95 -18.66 3.64
C SER A 62 -8.66 -18.58 2.29
N THR A 63 -9.40 -17.49 2.04
CA THR A 63 -10.04 -17.24 0.74
C THR A 63 -9.01 -17.10 -0.39
N ILE A 64 -7.89 -16.44 -0.14
CA ILE A 64 -6.81 -16.30 -1.14
C ILE A 64 -6.23 -17.67 -1.50
N TYR A 65 -5.96 -18.51 -0.51
CA TYR A 65 -5.44 -19.87 -0.74
C TYR A 65 -6.46 -20.75 -1.46
N THR A 66 -7.74 -20.65 -1.10
CA THR A 66 -8.81 -21.37 -1.78
C THR A 66 -8.91 -20.96 -3.25
N GLN A 67 -8.87 -19.67 -3.56
CA GLN A 67 -8.87 -19.17 -4.93
C GLN A 67 -7.62 -19.62 -5.72
N ARG A 68 -6.49 -19.75 -5.06
CA ARG A 68 -5.28 -20.30 -5.67
C ARG A 68 -5.44 -21.78 -6.03
N GLN A 69 -6.08 -22.58 -5.17
CA GLN A 69 -6.37 -24.00 -5.44
C GLN A 69 -7.41 -24.19 -6.55
N LEU A 70 -8.39 -23.30 -6.63
CA LEU A 70 -9.44 -23.34 -7.66
C LEU A 70 -8.97 -22.83 -9.04
N ALA A 71 -7.79 -22.25 -9.14
CA ALA A 71 -7.24 -21.75 -10.40
C ALA A 71 -6.88 -22.92 -11.34
N THR A 72 -7.60 -23.05 -12.46
CA THR A 72 -7.48 -24.16 -13.41
C THR A 72 -6.60 -23.81 -14.60
N THR A 73 -6.60 -22.55 -15.06
CA THR A 73 -5.81 -22.14 -16.20
C THR A 73 -4.43 -21.60 -15.77
N PRO A 74 -3.38 -21.75 -16.60
CA PRO A 74 -2.06 -21.19 -16.30
C PRO A 74 -2.10 -19.69 -15.98
N TYR A 75 -2.96 -18.95 -16.66
CA TYR A 75 -3.18 -17.53 -16.42
C TYR A 75 -3.75 -17.25 -15.02
N GLN A 76 -4.77 -18.02 -14.60
CA GLN A 76 -5.36 -17.89 -13.27
C GLN A 76 -4.37 -18.28 -12.18
N GLN A 77 -3.63 -19.38 -12.39
CA GLN A 77 -2.60 -19.86 -11.45
C GLN A 77 -1.51 -18.81 -11.22
N LYS A 78 -0.98 -18.24 -12.32
CA LYS A 78 0.04 -17.19 -12.25
C LYS A 78 -0.47 -15.95 -11.51
N ASN A 79 -1.69 -15.50 -11.78
CA ASN A 79 -2.28 -14.36 -11.09
C ASN A 79 -2.56 -14.64 -9.61
N ALA A 80 -3.11 -15.80 -9.28
CA ALA A 80 -3.41 -16.17 -7.90
C ALA A 80 -2.13 -16.29 -7.06
N LEU A 81 -1.04 -16.80 -7.65
CA LEU A 81 0.28 -16.84 -7.01
C LEU A 81 0.81 -15.43 -6.71
N ARG A 82 0.76 -14.51 -7.70
CA ARG A 82 1.16 -13.12 -7.48
C ARG A 82 0.33 -12.46 -6.40
N ASP A 83 -0.99 -12.62 -6.46
CA ASP A 83 -1.93 -12.01 -5.52
C ASP A 83 -1.65 -12.53 -4.09
N ALA A 84 -1.38 -13.83 -3.93
CA ALA A 84 -0.97 -14.41 -2.66
C ALA A 84 0.36 -13.82 -2.15
N ALA A 85 1.39 -13.79 -2.99
CA ALA A 85 2.70 -13.27 -2.62
C ALA A 85 2.66 -11.80 -2.17
N VAL A 86 1.87 -10.96 -2.88
CA VAL A 86 1.66 -9.55 -2.54
C VAL A 86 0.98 -9.41 -1.17
N ILE A 87 -0.13 -10.11 -0.97
CA ILE A 87 -0.93 -9.98 0.24
C ILE A 87 -0.19 -10.55 1.45
N GLU A 88 0.45 -11.72 1.30
CA GLU A 88 1.25 -12.32 2.37
C GLU A 88 2.39 -11.41 2.81
N LEU A 89 3.12 -10.79 1.89
CA LEU A 89 4.19 -9.86 2.25
C LEU A 89 3.65 -8.63 2.97
N LEU A 90 2.51 -8.06 2.51
CA LEU A 90 1.87 -6.94 3.19
C LEU A 90 1.52 -7.25 4.65
N PHE A 91 0.91 -8.41 4.90
CA PHE A 91 0.51 -8.80 6.25
C PHE A 91 1.68 -9.25 7.13
N ALA A 92 2.68 -9.92 6.56
CA ALA A 92 3.84 -10.39 7.31
C ALA A 92 4.75 -9.25 7.78
N THR A 93 4.78 -8.13 7.04
CA THR A 93 5.76 -7.07 7.27
C THR A 93 5.16 -5.71 7.64
N GLY A 94 3.88 -5.50 7.40
CA GLY A 94 3.24 -4.19 7.58
C GLY A 94 3.81 -3.08 6.67
N ILE A 95 4.40 -3.46 5.54
CA ILE A 95 4.92 -2.53 4.52
C ILE A 95 3.80 -1.70 3.91
N ARG A 96 4.06 -0.44 3.56
CA ARG A 96 3.08 0.37 2.83
C ARG A 96 2.95 -0.12 1.39
N ILE A 97 1.74 0.01 0.80
CA ILE A 97 1.54 -0.41 -0.61
C ILE A 97 2.53 0.24 -1.55
N SER A 98 2.76 1.55 -1.41
CA SER A 98 3.71 2.26 -2.29
C SER A 98 5.14 1.75 -2.15
N GLU A 99 5.55 1.38 -0.94
CA GLU A 99 6.85 0.76 -0.69
C GLU A 99 6.91 -0.64 -1.30
N LEU A 100 5.85 -1.45 -1.16
CA LEU A 100 5.75 -2.76 -1.80
C LEU A 100 5.84 -2.67 -3.33
N CYS A 101 5.10 -1.74 -3.93
CA CYS A 101 5.09 -1.55 -5.39
C CYS A 101 6.42 -1.01 -5.94
N SER A 102 7.22 -0.34 -5.11
CA SER A 102 8.54 0.19 -5.48
C SER A 102 9.70 -0.76 -5.19
N LEU A 103 9.44 -1.95 -4.59
CA LEU A 103 10.50 -2.92 -4.30
C LEU A 103 11.22 -3.36 -5.57
N LYS A 104 12.53 -3.30 -5.53
CA LYS A 104 13.41 -3.87 -6.56
C LYS A 104 13.79 -5.31 -6.23
N PRO A 105 14.22 -6.10 -7.23
CA PRO A 105 14.70 -7.46 -6.99
C PRO A 105 15.86 -7.53 -5.99
N CYS A 106 16.75 -6.54 -5.99
CA CYS A 106 17.88 -6.45 -5.06
C CYS A 106 17.48 -6.13 -3.61
N ASP A 107 16.28 -5.56 -3.39
CA ASP A 107 15.79 -5.23 -2.06
C ASP A 107 15.20 -6.44 -1.33
N VAL A 108 14.96 -7.55 -2.05
CA VAL A 108 14.32 -8.76 -1.51
C VAL A 108 15.34 -9.89 -1.40
N ASN A 109 15.83 -10.13 -0.20
CA ASN A 109 16.75 -11.22 0.09
C ASN A 109 16.00 -12.38 0.75
N LEU A 110 15.59 -13.37 -0.07
CA LEU A 110 14.85 -14.54 0.40
C LEU A 110 15.76 -15.59 1.06
N ASN A 111 17.08 -15.54 0.87
CA ASN A 111 18.03 -16.44 1.52
C ASN A 111 18.23 -16.06 3.00
N ASP A 112 18.33 -14.76 3.27
CA ASP A 112 18.46 -14.21 4.62
C ASP A 112 17.12 -13.76 5.22
N ASN A 113 16.00 -14.04 4.53
CA ASN A 113 14.63 -13.82 4.98
C ASN A 113 14.30 -12.37 5.30
N PHE A 114 14.74 -11.40 4.50
CA PHE A 114 14.43 -10.00 4.74
C PHE A 114 14.10 -9.21 3.48
N VAL A 115 13.46 -8.07 3.69
CA VAL A 115 13.20 -7.04 2.68
C VAL A 115 13.78 -5.72 3.16
N LEU A 116 14.49 -5.02 2.28
CA LEU A 116 15.00 -3.67 2.52
C LEU A 116 14.00 -2.64 2.00
N ILE A 117 13.60 -1.70 2.84
CA ILE A 117 12.59 -0.70 2.52
C ILE A 117 13.19 0.69 2.61
N TYR A 118 12.99 1.48 1.56
CA TYR A 118 13.36 2.89 1.52
C TYR A 118 12.15 3.76 1.86
N GLY A 119 12.18 4.40 3.01
CA GLY A 119 11.11 5.26 3.50
C GLY A 119 11.30 6.73 3.15
N LYS A 120 10.35 7.56 3.58
CA LYS A 120 10.42 9.02 3.41
C LYS A 120 11.68 9.59 4.09
N GLY A 121 12.44 10.42 3.36
CA GLY A 121 13.68 11.05 3.84
C GLY A 121 14.88 10.12 3.79
N SER A 122 14.93 9.19 2.83
CA SER A 122 16.05 8.24 2.61
C SER A 122 16.37 7.37 3.83
N LYS A 123 15.37 7.13 4.68
CA LYS A 123 15.51 6.22 5.81
C LYS A 123 15.30 4.79 5.34
N GLU A 124 16.34 3.98 5.50
CA GLU A 124 16.29 2.55 5.22
C GLU A 124 15.81 1.78 6.45
N ARG A 125 15.03 0.73 6.23
CA ARG A 125 14.68 -0.22 7.28
C ARG A 125 14.67 -1.65 6.73
N LYS A 126 15.23 -2.56 7.48
CA LYS A 126 15.24 -4.00 7.20
C LYS A 126 14.04 -4.63 7.89
N LEU A 127 13.19 -5.31 7.14
CA LEU A 127 12.03 -6.04 7.65
C LEU A 127 12.27 -7.53 7.51
N GLN A 128 12.25 -8.24 8.63
CA GLN A 128 12.43 -9.69 8.65
C GLN A 128 11.14 -10.40 8.29
N ILE A 129 11.24 -11.45 7.45
CA ILE A 129 10.13 -12.34 7.11
C ILE A 129 10.27 -13.60 7.96
N GLY A 130 9.51 -13.67 9.05
CA GLY A 130 9.61 -14.82 10.00
C GLY A 130 8.76 -16.03 9.64
N ASN A 131 7.84 -15.93 8.69
CA ASN A 131 6.91 -17.01 8.33
C ASN A 131 7.42 -17.80 7.12
N ALA A 132 7.69 -19.10 7.34
CA ALA A 132 8.19 -20.01 6.31
C ALA A 132 7.24 -20.17 5.10
N ASN A 133 5.92 -20.10 5.32
CA ASN A 133 4.94 -20.19 4.23
C ASN A 133 5.01 -18.95 3.31
N VAL A 134 5.16 -17.76 3.90
CA VAL A 134 5.36 -16.52 3.15
C VAL A 134 6.64 -16.60 2.30
N LEU A 135 7.74 -17.06 2.88
CA LEU A 135 8.99 -17.27 2.15
C LEU A 135 8.84 -18.25 0.99
N LYS A 136 8.12 -19.35 1.21
CA LYS A 136 7.84 -20.34 0.16
C LYS A 136 7.05 -19.71 -0.99
N THR A 137 5.98 -18.97 -0.69
CA THR A 137 5.15 -18.28 -1.69
C THR A 137 5.95 -17.23 -2.45
N LEU A 138 6.81 -16.46 -1.77
CA LEU A 138 7.66 -15.45 -2.41
C LEU A 138 8.73 -16.07 -3.32
N ASN A 139 9.33 -17.21 -2.91
CA ASN A 139 10.27 -17.95 -3.77
C ASN A 139 9.59 -18.51 -5.02
N GLU A 140 8.41 -19.11 -4.85
CA GLU A 140 7.61 -19.61 -5.96
C GLU A 140 7.22 -18.48 -6.93
N TYR A 141 6.79 -17.33 -6.38
CA TYR A 141 6.50 -16.14 -7.16
C TYR A 141 7.73 -15.66 -7.94
N LYS A 142 8.88 -15.49 -7.28
CA LYS A 142 10.13 -15.05 -7.89
C LYS A 142 10.53 -15.95 -9.07
N ASN A 143 10.42 -17.27 -8.89
CA ASN A 143 10.75 -18.22 -9.94
C ASN A 143 9.77 -18.17 -11.12
N THR A 144 8.46 -18.05 -10.83
CA THR A 144 7.40 -18.02 -11.86
C THR A 144 7.38 -16.72 -12.65
N PHE A 145 7.77 -15.60 -12.03
CA PHE A 145 7.78 -14.27 -12.63
C PHE A 145 9.18 -13.73 -12.95
N SER A 146 10.19 -14.60 -13.02
CA SER A 146 11.59 -14.19 -13.24
C SER A 146 11.75 -13.26 -14.44
N THR A 147 11.16 -13.62 -15.59
CA THR A 147 11.22 -12.82 -16.82
C THR A 147 10.56 -11.43 -16.66
N GLU A 148 9.40 -11.37 -16.04
CA GLU A 148 8.69 -10.10 -15.80
C GLU A 148 9.43 -9.23 -14.79
N ILE A 149 9.99 -9.82 -13.76
CA ILE A 149 10.78 -9.12 -12.73
C ILE A 149 12.04 -8.51 -13.37
N GLU A 150 12.76 -9.27 -14.19
CA GLU A 150 13.95 -8.78 -14.89
C GLU A 150 13.61 -7.65 -15.87
N SER A 151 12.48 -7.78 -16.59
CA SER A 151 12.08 -6.80 -17.61
C SER A 151 11.63 -5.46 -17.04
N CYS A 152 11.05 -5.43 -15.83
CA CYS A 152 10.49 -4.20 -15.25
C CYS A 152 11.32 -3.60 -14.10
N ASP A 153 12.41 -4.23 -13.67
CA ASP A 153 13.26 -3.82 -12.53
C ASP A 153 12.45 -3.60 -11.22
N HIS A 154 11.35 -4.35 -11.07
CA HIS A 154 10.53 -4.34 -9.87
C HIS A 154 10.22 -5.75 -9.42
N PHE A 155 10.26 -5.99 -8.10
CA PHE A 155 9.99 -7.33 -7.57
C PHE A 155 8.56 -7.78 -7.85
N PHE A 156 7.57 -6.87 -7.75
CA PHE A 156 6.20 -7.19 -8.11
C PHE A 156 5.81 -6.63 -9.48
N ALA A 157 5.64 -7.55 -10.43
CA ALA A 157 5.22 -7.27 -11.80
C ALA A 157 3.71 -7.57 -11.99
N ASN A 158 3.10 -6.84 -12.92
CA ASN A 158 1.77 -7.15 -13.40
C ASN A 158 1.84 -8.18 -14.54
N GLN A 159 0.68 -8.55 -15.10
CA GLN A 159 0.57 -9.55 -16.17
C GLN A 159 1.22 -9.14 -17.50
N THR A 160 1.47 -7.85 -17.69
CA THR A 160 2.07 -7.31 -18.91
C THR A 160 3.55 -6.99 -18.75
N GLY A 161 4.20 -7.50 -17.70
CA GLY A 161 5.62 -7.26 -17.42
C GLY A 161 5.92 -5.80 -17.01
N LYS A 162 4.92 -5.07 -16.49
CA LYS A 162 5.10 -3.72 -15.93
C LYS A 162 5.05 -3.76 -14.40
N PRO A 163 5.61 -2.77 -13.70
CA PRO A 163 5.50 -2.69 -12.25
C PRO A 163 4.06 -2.76 -11.76
N LEU A 164 3.83 -3.44 -10.64
CA LEU A 164 2.52 -3.48 -10.01
C LEU A 164 2.18 -2.11 -9.43
N SER A 165 0.96 -1.61 -9.67
CA SER A 165 0.53 -0.30 -9.16
C SER A 165 -0.20 -0.41 -7.83
N ASP A 166 -0.12 0.64 -7.01
CA ASP A 166 -0.90 0.78 -5.76
C ASP A 166 -2.39 0.51 -5.97
N GLN A 167 -2.95 0.99 -7.08
CA GLN A 167 -4.35 0.80 -7.41
C GLN A 167 -4.67 -0.67 -7.71
N SER A 168 -3.76 -1.40 -8.35
CA SER A 168 -3.93 -2.83 -8.60
C SER A 168 -3.95 -3.62 -7.29
N VAL A 169 -3.07 -3.29 -6.34
CA VAL A 169 -3.05 -3.92 -5.01
C VAL A 169 -4.33 -3.62 -4.24
N ARG A 170 -4.84 -2.38 -4.25
CA ARG A 170 -6.11 -2.02 -3.62
C ARG A 170 -7.28 -2.79 -4.21
N ARG A 171 -7.37 -2.91 -5.54
CA ARG A 171 -8.39 -3.70 -6.22
C ARG A 171 -8.30 -5.18 -5.89
N MET A 172 -7.07 -5.70 -5.77
CA MET A 172 -6.80 -7.08 -5.35
C MET A 172 -7.37 -7.35 -3.96
N ILE A 173 -7.08 -6.50 -2.98
CA ILE A 173 -7.62 -6.63 -1.61
C ILE A 173 -9.14 -6.55 -1.61
N GLN A 174 -9.74 -5.60 -2.34
CA GLN A 174 -11.19 -5.47 -2.46
C GLN A 174 -11.83 -6.71 -3.09
N LYS A 175 -11.22 -7.27 -4.14
CA LYS A 175 -11.67 -8.50 -4.79
C LYS A 175 -11.74 -9.66 -3.79
N TYR A 176 -10.66 -9.90 -3.04
CA TYR A 176 -10.62 -11.02 -2.08
C TYR A 176 -11.50 -10.77 -0.86
N ALA A 177 -11.65 -9.53 -0.41
CA ALA A 177 -12.60 -9.19 0.65
C ALA A 177 -14.05 -9.47 0.22
N ALA A 178 -14.41 -9.11 -1.00
CA ALA A 178 -15.74 -9.42 -1.56
C ALA A 178 -15.98 -10.94 -1.69
N LEU A 179 -14.99 -11.70 -2.18
CA LEU A 179 -15.05 -13.16 -2.28
C LEU A 179 -15.17 -13.84 -0.91
N ALA A 180 -14.57 -13.25 0.13
CA ALA A 180 -14.67 -13.72 1.50
C ALA A 180 -15.97 -13.30 2.22
N GLY A 181 -16.84 -12.50 1.57
CA GLY A 181 -18.06 -11.95 2.21
C GLY A 181 -17.75 -10.94 3.32
N ILE A 182 -16.60 -10.27 3.30
CA ILE A 182 -16.20 -9.30 4.31
C ILE A 182 -16.79 -7.93 3.95
N GLU A 183 -17.78 -7.50 4.72
CA GLU A 183 -18.43 -6.18 4.53
C GLU A 183 -17.56 -5.02 5.02
N GLN A 184 -16.67 -5.28 5.97
CA GLN A 184 -15.77 -4.26 6.49
C GLN A 184 -14.82 -3.78 5.40
N HIS A 185 -14.71 -2.45 5.22
CA HIS A 185 -13.78 -1.88 4.25
C HIS A 185 -12.34 -2.20 4.65
N MET A 186 -11.70 -3.10 3.91
CA MET A 186 -10.31 -3.46 4.10
C MET A 186 -9.40 -2.49 3.33
N THR A 187 -8.51 -1.84 4.06
CA THR A 187 -7.41 -1.03 3.50
C THR A 187 -6.11 -1.52 4.10
N PRO A 188 -5.08 -1.63 3.30
CA PRO A 188 -3.74 -1.92 3.79
C PRO A 188 -3.14 -0.73 4.51
#